data_e7e6bc59865d26220c02c98f9c5619f9
#
_entry.id   e7e6bc59865d26220c02c98f9c5619f9
#
_cell.length_a   1.000
_cell.length_b   1.000
_cell.length_c   1.000
_cell.angle_alpha   90.00
_cell.angle_beta   90.00
_cell.angle_gamma   90.00
#
_symmetry.space_group_name_H-M   'P 1'
#
loop_
_entity.id
_entity.type
_entity.pdbx_description
1 polymer ?
#
loop_
_entity_poly.entity_id
_entity_poly.type
_entity_poly.pdbx_seq_one_letter_code
_entity_poly.pdbx_strand_id
1 'polypeptide(L)'
;ANVQAAHRAGLFFIQHACGNNWAILDGFLEAGIDAYQAIQATAGMDLARVREATKGRLALWGGVLVEHLVSGTADEIRQDVRRAMEVAREGAFILGSSHSIAVGANYDNLMAMLDEFDRLRG
;
A
#
# COMPACT_ATOMS: atom_id res chain seq x y z
N ALA A 1 -20.80 6.05 8.61
CA ALA A 1 -21.89 6.29 7.65
C ALA A 1 -21.51 5.90 6.21
N ASN A 2 -20.40 6.43 5.65
CA ASN A 2 -20.01 6.17 4.25
C ASN A 2 -19.65 4.70 3.97
N VAL A 3 -18.88 4.06 4.85
CA VAL A 3 -18.53 2.63 4.73
C VAL A 3 -19.79 1.76 4.67
N GLN A 4 -20.72 1.98 5.57
CA GLN A 4 -21.98 1.23 5.59
C GLN A 4 -22.84 1.47 4.36
N ALA A 5 -22.82 2.68 3.79
CA ALA A 5 -23.52 2.97 2.55
C ALA A 5 -22.91 2.22 1.36
N ALA A 6 -21.58 2.17 1.27
CA ALA A 6 -20.87 1.39 0.26
C ALA A 6 -21.21 -0.10 0.38
N HIS A 7 -21.14 -0.66 1.59
CA HIS A 7 -21.45 -2.08 1.81
C HIS A 7 -22.91 -2.43 1.48
N ARG A 8 -23.88 -1.56 1.82
CA ARG A 8 -25.29 -1.77 1.40
C ARG A 8 -25.46 -1.76 -0.11
N ALA A 9 -24.61 -1.04 -0.82
CA ALA A 9 -24.59 -1.03 -2.29
C ALA A 9 -23.76 -2.18 -2.91
N GLY A 10 -23.22 -3.10 -2.10
CA GLY A 10 -22.35 -4.19 -2.56
C GLY A 10 -20.96 -3.73 -3.00
N LEU A 11 -20.49 -2.58 -2.54
CA LEU A 11 -19.19 -1.99 -2.89
C LEU A 11 -18.20 -2.11 -1.75
N PHE A 12 -16.92 -2.27 -2.07
CA PHE A 12 -15.82 -2.11 -1.12
C PHE A 12 -15.54 -0.63 -0.84
N PHE A 13 -15.05 -0.35 0.36
CA PHE A 13 -14.64 0.98 0.77
C PHE A 13 -13.13 1.04 0.99
N ILE A 14 -12.43 1.82 0.16
CA ILE A 14 -11.00 2.03 0.26
C ILE A 14 -10.73 3.39 0.90
N GLN A 15 -9.98 3.41 2.00
CA GLN A 15 -9.56 4.63 2.66
C GLN A 15 -8.17 5.05 2.17
N HIS A 16 -8.08 6.22 1.54
CA HIS A 16 -6.81 6.88 1.31
C HIS A 16 -6.47 7.80 2.48
N ALA A 17 -5.28 7.62 3.06
CA ALA A 17 -4.78 8.51 4.10
C ALA A 17 -3.24 8.53 4.08
N CYS A 18 -2.67 9.67 3.73
CA CYS A 18 -1.23 9.93 3.81
C CYS A 18 -0.79 10.26 5.24
N GLY A 19 0.51 10.26 5.46
CA GLY A 19 1.11 10.64 6.74
C GLY A 19 1.07 9.53 7.78
N ASN A 20 1.34 9.92 9.03
CA ASN A 20 1.36 9.00 10.16
C ASN A 20 -0.05 8.80 10.72
N ASN A 21 -0.61 7.64 10.49
CA ASN A 21 -2.00 7.31 10.87
C ASN A 21 -2.10 6.30 12.02
N TRP A 22 -1.01 6.06 12.77
CA TRP A 22 -1.04 5.10 13.88
C TRP A 22 -2.12 5.39 14.90
N ALA A 23 -2.33 6.67 15.23
CA ALA A 23 -3.33 7.08 16.24
C ALA A 23 -4.78 6.82 15.81
N ILE A 24 -5.05 6.64 14.50
CA ILE A 24 -6.41 6.43 13.97
C ILE A 24 -6.58 5.08 13.28
N LEU A 25 -5.55 4.24 13.26
CA LEU A 25 -5.58 2.94 12.56
C LEU A 25 -6.68 2.02 13.12
N ASP A 26 -6.85 2.00 14.44
CA ASP A 26 -7.93 1.24 15.07
C ASP A 26 -9.32 1.76 14.65
N GLY A 27 -9.45 3.07 14.47
CA GLY A 27 -10.68 3.68 13.95
C GLY A 27 -11.01 3.24 12.51
N PHE A 28 -10.01 2.97 11.67
CA PHE A 28 -10.22 2.39 10.34
C PHE A 28 -10.81 0.97 10.44
N LEU A 29 -10.29 0.18 11.37
CA LEU A 29 -10.79 -1.17 11.64
C LEU A 29 -12.21 -1.16 12.20
N GLU A 30 -12.50 -0.27 13.16
CA GLU A 30 -13.82 -0.11 13.76
C GLU A 30 -14.86 0.41 12.76
N ALA A 31 -14.45 1.31 11.86
CA ALA A 31 -15.31 1.81 10.79
C ALA A 31 -15.64 0.73 9.75
N GLY A 32 -14.87 -0.37 9.72
CA GLY A 32 -15.08 -1.49 8.81
C GLY A 32 -14.67 -1.21 7.37
N ILE A 33 -13.63 -0.37 7.16
CA ILE A 33 -13.07 -0.18 5.82
C ILE A 33 -12.49 -1.49 5.30
N ASP A 34 -12.50 -1.70 3.98
CA ASP A 34 -12.03 -2.94 3.35
C ASP A 34 -10.55 -2.87 2.97
N ALA A 35 -10.07 -1.69 2.58
CA ALA A 35 -8.68 -1.47 2.23
C ALA A 35 -8.16 -0.11 2.71
N TYR A 36 -6.87 -0.10 3.06
CA TYR A 36 -6.13 1.11 3.41
C TYR A 36 -5.03 1.37 2.38
N GLN A 37 -5.06 2.54 1.78
CA GLN A 37 -4.15 2.98 0.73
C GLN A 37 -3.33 4.19 1.18
N ALA A 38 -2.16 4.23 0.68
CA ALA A 38 -1.03 5.11 0.82
C ALA A 38 0.09 4.55 1.70
N ILE A 39 -0.13 4.04 2.88
CA ILE A 39 0.86 3.42 3.80
C ILE A 39 2.26 4.00 3.60
N GLN A 40 2.41 5.27 4.03
CA GLN A 40 3.58 6.07 3.74
C GLN A 40 4.73 5.75 4.72
N ALA A 41 5.69 4.92 4.28
CA ALA A 41 6.81 4.48 5.12
C ALA A 41 7.67 5.66 5.59
N THR A 42 7.88 6.69 4.75
CA THR A 42 8.62 7.91 5.11
C THR A 42 7.95 8.74 6.20
N ALA A 43 6.65 8.55 6.43
CA ALA A 43 5.92 9.14 7.56
C ALA A 43 5.84 8.20 8.79
N GLY A 44 6.58 7.09 8.79
CA GLY A 44 6.62 6.12 9.89
C GLY A 44 5.58 5.01 9.80
N MET A 45 4.85 4.89 8.69
CA MET A 45 3.92 3.79 8.43
C MET A 45 4.64 2.64 7.73
N ASP A 46 5.34 1.81 8.50
CA ASP A 46 5.99 0.61 7.97
C ASP A 46 4.94 -0.45 7.58
N LEU A 47 5.03 -0.96 6.36
CA LEU A 47 4.03 -1.87 5.78
C LEU A 47 3.88 -3.17 6.58
N ALA A 48 4.98 -3.78 7.02
CA ALA A 48 4.95 -5.02 7.79
C ALA A 48 4.32 -4.79 9.18
N ARG A 49 4.67 -3.68 9.85
CA ARG A 49 4.06 -3.30 11.13
C ARG A 49 2.57 -3.00 11.00
N VAL A 50 2.15 -2.36 9.90
CA VAL A 50 0.71 -2.13 9.64
C VAL A 50 0.01 -3.47 9.42
N ARG A 51 0.61 -4.41 8.69
CA ARG A 51 0.06 -5.77 8.52
C ARG A 51 -0.11 -6.47 9.86
N GLU A 52 0.90 -6.45 10.70
CA GLU A 52 0.85 -7.03 12.04
C GLU A 52 -0.24 -6.39 12.91
N ALA A 53 -0.30 -5.06 12.96
CA ALA A 53 -1.27 -4.31 13.77
C ALA A 53 -2.70 -4.56 13.32
N THR A 54 -2.94 -4.69 12.03
CA THR A 54 -4.28 -4.95 11.47
C THR A 54 -4.67 -6.43 11.47
N LYS A 55 -3.75 -7.34 11.77
CA LYS A 55 -3.96 -8.81 11.83
C LYS A 55 -4.65 -9.34 10.57
N GLY A 56 -4.31 -8.82 9.42
CA GLY A 56 -4.88 -9.22 8.14
C GLY A 56 -6.34 -8.80 7.90
N ARG A 57 -6.95 -8.00 8.79
CA ARG A 57 -8.34 -7.56 8.66
C ARG A 57 -8.57 -6.51 7.57
N LEU A 58 -7.51 -5.87 7.09
CA LEU A 58 -7.54 -4.89 6.00
C LEU A 58 -6.75 -5.41 4.80
N ALA A 59 -7.27 -5.18 3.60
CA ALA A 59 -6.42 -5.19 2.43
C ALA A 59 -5.48 -3.98 2.51
N LEU A 60 -4.19 -4.19 2.28
CA LEU A 60 -3.20 -3.11 2.25
C LEU A 60 -2.84 -2.78 0.81
N TRP A 61 -2.83 -1.49 0.48
CA TRP A 61 -2.47 -1.02 -0.85
C TRP A 61 -1.30 -0.04 -0.76
N GLY A 62 -0.17 -0.43 -1.35
CA GLY A 62 1.05 0.35 -1.34
C GLY A 62 2.29 -0.52 -1.53
N GLY A 63 3.37 -0.18 -0.83
CA GLY A 63 4.58 -0.98 -0.73
C GLY A 63 5.78 -0.42 -1.49
N VAL A 64 5.58 0.33 -2.58
CA VAL A 64 6.66 0.98 -3.33
C VAL A 64 6.71 2.46 -2.97
N LEU A 65 7.86 2.93 -2.52
CA LEU A 65 8.06 4.33 -2.16
C LEU A 65 7.93 5.23 -3.40
N VAL A 66 7.02 6.21 -3.35
CA VAL A 66 6.87 7.17 -4.46
C VAL A 66 8.16 7.97 -4.69
N GLU A 67 8.91 8.23 -3.64
CA GLU A 67 10.23 8.88 -3.71
C GLU A 67 11.22 8.06 -4.54
N HIS A 68 11.21 6.75 -4.40
CA HIS A 68 12.04 5.86 -5.23
C HIS A 68 11.57 5.83 -6.69
N LEU A 69 10.27 5.94 -6.96
CA LEU A 69 9.77 6.05 -8.34
C LEU A 69 10.24 7.33 -9.03
N VAL A 70 10.41 8.42 -8.28
CA VAL A 70 10.85 9.71 -8.81
C VAL A 70 12.38 9.76 -8.97
N SER A 71 13.13 9.40 -7.93
CA SER A 71 14.58 9.65 -7.85
C SER A 71 15.41 8.46 -7.39
N GLY A 72 14.81 7.31 -7.15
CA GLY A 72 15.52 6.09 -6.78
C GLY A 72 16.10 5.36 -7.98
N THR A 73 16.82 4.28 -7.67
CA THR A 73 17.36 3.34 -8.66
C THR A 73 16.40 2.18 -8.90
N ALA A 74 16.53 1.51 -10.03
CA ALA A 74 15.76 0.28 -10.32
C ALA A 74 15.95 -0.80 -9.25
N ASP A 75 17.13 -0.88 -8.62
CA ASP A 75 17.37 -1.85 -7.54
C ASP A 75 16.63 -1.52 -6.25
N GLU A 76 16.53 -0.24 -5.89
CA GLU A 76 15.71 0.21 -4.75
C GLU A 76 14.23 -0.12 -5.00
N ILE A 77 13.73 0.12 -6.20
CA ILE A 77 12.37 -0.26 -6.60
C ILE A 77 12.15 -1.76 -6.47
N ARG A 78 13.06 -2.59 -6.99
CA ARG A 78 12.95 -4.05 -6.85
C ARG A 78 12.96 -4.52 -5.39
N GLN A 79 13.76 -3.87 -4.55
CA GLN A 79 13.77 -4.15 -3.11
C GLN A 79 12.44 -3.79 -2.45
N ASP A 80 11.84 -2.64 -2.80
CA ASP A 80 10.51 -2.26 -2.31
C ASP A 80 9.47 -3.32 -2.69
N VAL A 81 9.46 -3.74 -3.96
CA VAL A 81 8.53 -4.78 -4.45
C VAL A 81 8.73 -6.09 -3.68
N ARG A 82 9.96 -6.55 -3.48
CA ARG A 82 10.25 -7.78 -2.74
C ARG A 82 9.69 -7.71 -1.31
N ARG A 83 9.98 -6.63 -0.58
CA ARG A 83 9.45 -6.42 0.79
C ARG A 83 7.93 -6.40 0.81
N ALA A 84 7.31 -5.72 -0.16
CA ALA A 84 5.86 -5.67 -0.27
C ALA A 84 5.26 -7.06 -0.54
N MET A 85 5.87 -7.84 -1.42
CA MET A 85 5.41 -9.19 -1.75
C MET A 85 5.58 -10.19 -0.61
N GLU A 86 6.54 -9.98 0.30
CA GLU A 86 6.64 -10.77 1.55
C GLU A 86 5.41 -10.51 2.43
N VAL A 87 5.06 -9.24 2.64
CA VAL A 87 3.87 -8.84 3.42
C VAL A 87 2.56 -9.30 2.75
N ALA A 88 2.54 -9.33 1.42
CA ALA A 88 1.39 -9.80 0.65
C ALA A 88 1.00 -11.27 0.93
N ARG A 89 1.96 -12.09 1.35
CA ARG A 89 1.71 -13.50 1.70
C ARG A 89 0.85 -13.67 2.95
N GLU A 90 0.77 -12.64 3.78
CA GLU A 90 0.09 -12.66 5.08
C GLU A 90 -1.36 -12.13 5.01
N GLY A 91 -1.87 -11.79 3.84
CA GLY A 91 -3.24 -11.30 3.68
C GLY A 91 -3.50 -10.54 2.39
N ALA A 92 -4.71 -10.03 2.24
CA ALA A 92 -5.12 -9.28 1.05
C ALA A 92 -4.20 -8.06 0.82
N PHE A 93 -3.69 -7.93 -0.41
CA PHE A 93 -2.71 -6.92 -0.77
C PHE A 93 -2.88 -6.44 -2.21
N ILE A 94 -2.68 -5.15 -2.43
CA ILE A 94 -2.58 -4.53 -3.75
C ILE A 94 -1.23 -3.82 -3.82
N LEU A 95 -0.33 -4.31 -4.69
CA LEU A 95 0.94 -3.63 -4.92
C LEU A 95 0.69 -2.28 -5.61
N GLY A 96 1.34 -1.24 -5.12
CA GLY A 96 1.29 0.10 -5.68
C GLY A 96 2.27 1.02 -5.01
N SER A 97 2.28 2.27 -5.45
CA SER A 97 3.08 3.31 -4.79
C SER A 97 2.46 3.75 -3.46
N SER A 98 3.31 4.26 -2.58
CA SER A 98 2.92 4.82 -1.28
C SER A 98 2.11 6.13 -1.40
N HIS A 99 1.97 6.67 -2.60
CA HIS A 99 1.17 7.84 -2.95
C HIS A 99 0.77 7.78 -4.43
N SER A 100 -0.03 8.71 -4.91
CA SER A 100 -0.25 8.90 -6.35
C SER A 100 1.09 9.04 -7.07
N ILE A 101 1.24 8.41 -8.23
CA ILE A 101 2.46 8.53 -9.02
C ILE A 101 2.64 10.00 -9.41
N ALA A 102 3.68 10.62 -8.90
CA ALA A 102 3.92 12.06 -9.04
C ALA A 102 4.44 12.41 -10.42
N VAL A 103 4.23 13.66 -10.81
CA VAL A 103 4.91 14.26 -11.96
C VAL A 103 6.42 14.16 -11.73
N GLY A 104 7.15 13.67 -12.73
CA GLY A 104 8.60 13.44 -12.63
C GLY A 104 8.98 12.00 -12.23
N ALA A 105 8.00 11.12 -12.02
CA ALA A 105 8.31 9.70 -11.85
C ALA A 105 9.06 9.16 -13.06
N ASN A 106 10.12 8.39 -12.80
CA ASN A 106 10.93 7.80 -13.85
C ASN A 106 10.22 6.58 -14.44
N TYR A 107 10.03 6.59 -15.75
CA TYR A 107 9.37 5.50 -16.47
C TYR A 107 10.09 4.16 -16.28
N ASP A 108 11.44 4.15 -16.33
CA ASP A 108 12.22 2.93 -16.15
C ASP A 108 12.05 2.34 -14.76
N ASN A 109 11.90 3.19 -13.73
CA ASN A 109 11.59 2.76 -12.37
C ASN A 109 10.19 2.15 -12.27
N LEU A 110 9.20 2.73 -12.96
CA LEU A 110 7.86 2.15 -13.04
C LEU A 110 7.91 0.77 -13.71
N MET A 111 8.65 0.64 -14.81
CA MET A 111 8.82 -0.65 -15.48
C MET A 111 9.54 -1.66 -14.60
N ALA A 112 10.58 -1.25 -13.86
CA ALA A 112 11.28 -2.12 -12.90
C ALA A 112 10.34 -2.63 -11.79
N MET A 113 9.38 -1.80 -11.35
CA MET A 113 8.33 -2.23 -10.41
C MET A 113 7.45 -3.33 -11.00
N LEU A 114 6.96 -3.13 -12.23
CA LEU A 114 6.07 -4.08 -12.89
C LEU A 114 6.79 -5.39 -13.22
N ASP A 115 8.00 -5.31 -13.75
CA ASP A 115 8.81 -6.48 -14.09
C ASP A 115 9.13 -7.36 -12.86
N GLU A 116 9.52 -6.72 -11.74
CA GLU A 116 9.81 -7.44 -10.50
C GLU A 116 8.54 -8.05 -9.89
N PHE A 117 7.41 -7.34 -9.97
CA PHE A 117 6.12 -7.88 -9.55
C PHE A 117 5.72 -9.10 -10.38
N ASP A 118 5.82 -9.02 -11.70
CA ASP A 118 5.48 -10.13 -12.59
C ASP A 118 6.36 -11.35 -12.34
N ARG A 119 7.63 -11.14 -12.02
CA ARG A 119 8.58 -12.21 -11.67
C ARG A 119 8.20 -12.90 -10.35
N LEU A 120 7.65 -12.16 -9.37
CA LEU A 120 7.39 -12.66 -8.01
C LEU A 120 5.98 -13.20 -7.80
N ARG A 121 5.00 -12.75 -8.58
CA ARG A 121 3.62 -13.24 -8.45
C ARG A 121 3.42 -14.67 -8.97
N GLY A 122 4.44 -15.20 -9.60
CA GLY A 122 4.50 -16.57 -10.04
C GLY A 122 3.79 -16.91 -11.26
#